data_913e3cd5939061095ea87e2668e6a5c6
#
_entry.id   913e3cd5939061095ea87e2668e6a5c6
#
_cell.length_a   1.000
_cell.length_b   1.000
_cell.length_c   1.000
_cell.angle_alpha   90.00
_cell.angle_beta   90.00
_cell.angle_gamma   90.00
#
_symmetry.space_group_name_H-M   'P 1'
#
loop_
_entity.id
_entity.type
_entity.pdbx_description
1 polymer ?
#
loop_
_entity_poly.entity_id
_entity_poly.type
_entity_poly.pdbx_seq_one_letter_code
_entity_poly.pdbx_strand_id
1 'polypeptide(L)'
;MPTLRFVGRPFEGFEQALQRQMDSFVEQTDEDVEFVRDHRPLPEIHEELIETGDIADGTYDLFLCLSDWLPAAADAGDLRPLDEFVRETPPAGWPEGWADSMRQLVTYEGTTYGVPYHDGPELFHYREDLFESVAEQRAFREQYGRPLSVPRTWEEFLEVAEFFTRPEEELWGTVVAALPDGHNNVYDFLIQLWSRGGQVLDENGTPAFDSEAGLVALTYYHDLIHEHEVAPPESVELESVEAGQFYADGKAAMMWNWAGFGAMAEAEASAVFGHTNYGLIPRAGTDAGEHTSLTVLYGLTIPAGSEHPELAYDFIRHATTPESDKITTLEGASGTRFSTWRDPEILRTNSFYSVAEEMNTSAVNTLPQIPEYVELNEILNEMVESVVVDRKKAPADALSDADRRARELLE
;
A
#
# COMPACT_ATOMS: atom_id res chain seq x y z
N MET A 1 7.74 -25.82 27.58
CA MET A 1 7.02 -24.71 26.99
C MET A 1 7.80 -24.30 25.75
N PRO A 2 7.27 -24.55 24.56
CA PRO A 2 7.93 -24.08 23.36
C PRO A 2 7.89 -22.54 23.31
N THR A 3 8.89 -21.93 22.67
CA THR A 3 8.95 -20.49 22.47
C THR A 3 8.76 -20.20 20.98
N LEU A 4 7.77 -19.41 20.63
CA LEU A 4 7.65 -18.82 19.29
C LEU A 4 8.28 -17.43 19.27
N ARG A 5 9.27 -17.24 18.41
CA ARG A 5 9.96 -15.97 18.19
C ARG A 5 9.48 -15.31 16.91
N PHE A 6 8.90 -14.14 17.08
CA PHE A 6 8.37 -13.32 16.00
C PHE A 6 9.31 -12.14 15.70
N VAL A 7 9.46 -11.80 14.44
CA VAL A 7 10.06 -10.54 14.00
C VAL A 7 9.13 -9.80 13.03
N GLY A 8 9.08 -8.48 13.16
CA GLY A 8 8.31 -7.58 12.29
C GLY A 8 8.54 -6.12 12.64
N ARG A 9 7.97 -5.21 11.83
CA ARG A 9 8.09 -3.77 12.09
C ARG A 9 7.35 -3.34 13.36
N PRO A 10 7.79 -2.28 14.05
CA PRO A 10 7.03 -1.67 15.13
C PRO A 10 5.78 -0.98 14.57
N PHE A 11 4.64 -1.37 15.06
CA PHE A 11 3.36 -0.71 14.83
C PHE A 11 2.38 -1.18 15.91
N GLU A 12 1.81 -0.25 16.64
CA GLU A 12 0.98 -0.55 17.81
C GLU A 12 -0.19 -1.50 17.46
N GLY A 13 -0.83 -1.30 16.31
CA GLY A 13 -1.91 -2.17 15.84
C GLY A 13 -1.48 -3.61 15.64
N PHE A 14 -0.28 -3.87 15.12
CA PHE A 14 0.25 -5.23 15.01
C PHE A 14 0.56 -5.84 16.37
N GLU A 15 1.19 -5.05 17.24
CA GLU A 15 1.61 -5.52 18.57
C GLU A 15 0.41 -5.95 19.42
N GLN A 16 -0.66 -5.15 19.40
CA GLN A 16 -1.89 -5.43 20.15
C GLN A 16 -2.68 -6.59 19.52
N ALA A 17 -2.82 -6.61 18.20
CA ALA A 17 -3.52 -7.68 17.50
C ALA A 17 -2.83 -9.04 17.71
N LEU A 18 -1.52 -9.12 17.47
CA LEU A 18 -0.74 -10.35 17.64
C LEU A 18 -0.77 -10.86 19.09
N GLN A 19 -0.72 -9.96 20.08
CA GLN A 19 -0.84 -10.36 21.48
C GLN A 19 -2.20 -10.98 21.78
N ARG A 20 -3.30 -10.32 21.37
CA ARG A 20 -4.66 -10.85 21.58
C ARG A 20 -4.89 -12.17 20.86
N GLN A 21 -4.33 -12.30 19.65
CA GLN A 21 -4.42 -13.54 18.86
C GLN A 21 -3.62 -14.67 19.53
N MET A 22 -2.44 -14.38 20.09
CA MET A 22 -1.64 -15.37 20.81
C MET A 22 -2.35 -15.81 22.12
N ASP A 23 -2.90 -14.85 22.89
CA ASP A 23 -3.65 -15.18 24.11
C ASP A 23 -4.84 -16.10 23.79
N SER A 24 -5.58 -15.80 22.72
CA SER A 24 -6.67 -16.64 22.25
C SER A 24 -6.21 -18.01 21.70
N PHE A 25 -5.05 -18.07 21.05
CA PHE A 25 -4.45 -19.32 20.58
C PHE A 25 -4.12 -20.25 21.73
N VAL A 26 -3.44 -19.74 22.75
CA VAL A 26 -3.10 -20.49 23.97
C VAL A 26 -4.35 -21.00 24.70
N GLU A 27 -5.39 -20.15 24.83
CA GLU A 27 -6.65 -20.53 25.47
C GLU A 27 -7.40 -21.65 24.69
N GLN A 28 -7.35 -21.64 23.37
CA GLN A 28 -8.08 -22.60 22.54
C GLN A 28 -7.35 -23.94 22.33
N THR A 29 -6.04 -23.91 22.33
CA THR A 29 -5.22 -25.12 22.07
C THR A 29 -4.79 -25.84 23.34
N ASP A 30 -4.92 -25.21 24.52
CA ASP A 30 -4.35 -25.69 25.78
C ASP A 30 -2.81 -25.88 25.68
N GLU A 31 -2.18 -25.17 24.72
CA GLU A 31 -0.74 -25.15 24.49
C GLU A 31 -0.10 -24.04 25.36
N ASP A 32 0.90 -24.40 26.14
CA ASP A 32 1.67 -23.43 26.94
C ASP A 32 2.85 -22.91 26.09
N VAL A 33 2.64 -21.79 25.38
CA VAL A 33 3.60 -21.20 24.44
C VAL A 33 4.10 -19.87 24.99
N GLU A 34 5.41 -19.68 25.02
CA GLU A 34 6.03 -18.38 25.24
C GLU A 34 6.11 -17.64 23.90
N PHE A 35 5.56 -16.41 23.85
CA PHE A 35 5.60 -15.57 22.65
C PHE A 35 6.60 -14.42 22.84
N VAL A 36 7.70 -14.47 22.11
CA VAL A 36 8.75 -13.45 22.13
C VAL A 36 8.66 -12.65 20.84
N ARG A 37 8.59 -11.33 20.94
CA ARG A 37 8.46 -10.42 19.79
C ARG A 37 9.68 -9.53 19.71
N ASP A 38 10.25 -9.44 18.52
CA ASP A 38 11.31 -8.51 18.15
C ASP A 38 10.75 -7.54 17.10
N HIS A 39 10.68 -6.26 17.48
CA HIS A 39 10.17 -5.21 16.60
C HIS A 39 11.33 -4.34 16.14
N ARG A 40 11.60 -4.34 14.83
CA ARG A 40 12.70 -3.59 14.20
C ARG A 40 12.19 -2.67 13.12
N PRO A 41 12.79 -1.47 12.94
CA PRO A 41 12.54 -0.63 11.78
C PRO A 41 12.72 -1.40 10.46
N LEU A 42 11.94 -1.06 9.43
CA LEU A 42 12.01 -1.75 8.13
C LEU A 42 13.42 -1.77 7.53
N PRO A 43 14.21 -0.67 7.55
CA PRO A 43 15.59 -0.72 7.06
C PRO A 43 16.47 -1.74 7.81
N GLU A 44 16.35 -1.84 9.14
CA GLU A 44 17.11 -2.82 9.92
C GLU A 44 16.71 -4.26 9.59
N ILE A 45 15.40 -4.53 9.39
CA ILE A 45 14.93 -5.85 8.96
C ILE A 45 15.55 -6.19 7.60
N HIS A 46 15.50 -5.26 6.65
CA HIS A 46 16.03 -5.48 5.31
C HIS A 46 17.54 -5.72 5.33
N GLU A 47 18.32 -4.76 5.87
CA GLU A 47 19.78 -4.80 5.86
C GLU A 47 20.34 -5.95 6.69
N GLU A 48 19.78 -6.24 7.89
CA GLU A 48 20.35 -7.19 8.82
C GLU A 48 19.78 -8.62 8.68
N LEU A 49 18.58 -8.79 8.12
CA LEU A 49 17.94 -10.10 8.05
C LEU A 49 17.71 -10.61 6.63
N ILE A 50 17.30 -9.73 5.71
CA ILE A 50 16.98 -10.16 4.33
C ILE A 50 18.26 -10.19 3.48
N GLU A 51 19.01 -9.10 3.39
CA GLU A 51 20.23 -9.05 2.57
C GLU A 51 21.31 -10.04 3.04
N THR A 52 21.39 -10.29 4.34
CA THR A 52 22.38 -11.24 4.92
C THR A 52 21.91 -12.69 4.88
N GLY A 53 20.60 -12.93 4.73
CA GLY A 53 19.98 -14.24 4.91
C GLY A 53 19.85 -14.67 6.38
N ASP A 54 20.15 -13.80 7.35
CA ASP A 54 20.12 -14.15 8.78
C ASP A 54 18.69 -14.45 9.27
N ILE A 55 17.65 -14.05 8.50
CA ILE A 55 16.28 -14.46 8.79
C ILE A 55 16.13 -15.99 8.86
N ALA A 56 16.96 -16.75 8.14
CA ALA A 56 16.93 -18.21 8.06
C ALA A 56 17.86 -18.90 9.08
N ASP A 57 18.50 -18.18 9.99
CA ASP A 57 19.51 -18.73 10.92
C ASP A 57 18.93 -19.56 12.08
N GLY A 58 17.59 -19.60 12.21
CA GLY A 58 16.88 -20.32 13.29
C GLY A 58 16.57 -19.45 14.52
N THR A 59 16.88 -18.16 14.46
CA THR A 59 16.55 -17.21 15.55
C THR A 59 15.04 -16.97 15.63
N TYR A 60 14.33 -16.95 14.48
CA TYR A 60 12.92 -16.63 14.40
C TYR A 60 12.09 -17.81 13.88
N ASP A 61 10.84 -17.91 14.36
CA ASP A 61 9.85 -18.90 13.94
C ASP A 61 8.74 -18.28 13.08
N LEU A 62 8.50 -16.98 13.26
CA LEU A 62 7.48 -16.20 12.57
C LEU A 62 8.09 -14.89 12.07
N PHE A 63 7.82 -14.56 10.82
CA PHE A 63 8.23 -13.32 10.21
C PHE A 63 7.04 -12.62 9.56
N LEU A 64 6.80 -11.35 9.93
CA LEU A 64 5.85 -10.48 9.25
C LEU A 64 6.55 -9.87 8.02
N CYS A 65 6.54 -10.64 6.94
CA CYS A 65 7.25 -10.34 5.70
C CYS A 65 6.47 -9.32 4.85
N LEU A 66 7.16 -8.27 4.41
CA LEU A 66 6.65 -7.36 3.41
C LEU A 66 6.65 -8.06 2.03
N SER A 67 5.59 -7.87 1.24
CA SER A 67 5.46 -8.49 -0.09
C SER A 67 6.62 -8.17 -1.05
N ASP A 68 7.25 -7.02 -0.86
CA ASP A 68 8.37 -6.53 -1.69
C ASP A 68 9.64 -7.35 -1.48
N TRP A 69 9.81 -7.93 -0.30
CA TRP A 69 10.98 -8.73 0.07
C TRP A 69 10.77 -10.22 -0.15
N LEU A 70 9.50 -10.64 -0.27
CA LEU A 70 9.16 -12.05 -0.35
C LEU A 70 9.82 -12.76 -1.54
N PRO A 71 9.87 -12.19 -2.77
CA PRO A 71 10.55 -12.83 -3.89
C PRO A 71 12.03 -13.10 -3.62
N ALA A 72 12.77 -12.11 -3.13
CA ALA A 72 14.20 -12.24 -2.82
C ALA A 72 14.45 -13.29 -1.72
N ALA A 73 13.71 -13.23 -0.60
CA ALA A 73 13.84 -14.18 0.48
C ALA A 73 13.41 -15.61 0.09
N ALA A 74 12.42 -15.75 -0.78
CA ALA A 74 11.97 -17.06 -1.30
C ALA A 74 13.00 -17.66 -2.27
N ASP A 75 13.56 -16.86 -3.19
CA ASP A 75 14.59 -17.27 -4.14
C ASP A 75 15.88 -17.70 -3.44
N ALA A 76 16.28 -16.97 -2.40
CA ALA A 76 17.43 -17.32 -1.55
C ALA A 76 17.19 -18.61 -0.72
N GLY A 77 15.94 -19.07 -0.60
CA GLY A 77 15.58 -20.23 0.23
C GLY A 77 15.47 -19.89 1.73
N ASP A 78 15.32 -18.63 2.07
CA ASP A 78 15.26 -18.14 3.45
C ASP A 78 13.89 -18.29 4.09
N LEU A 79 12.85 -18.51 3.26
CA LEU A 79 11.49 -18.79 3.71
C LEU A 79 11.10 -20.26 3.48
N ARG A 80 10.28 -20.78 4.35
CA ARG A 80 9.74 -22.14 4.25
C ARG A 80 8.52 -22.16 3.33
N PRO A 81 8.48 -23.03 2.29
CA PRO A 81 7.26 -23.29 1.52
C PRO A 81 6.11 -23.78 2.41
N LEU A 82 4.93 -23.22 2.24
CA LEU A 82 3.74 -23.56 3.03
C LEU A 82 2.76 -24.50 2.30
N ASP A 83 3.00 -24.88 1.04
CA ASP A 83 2.06 -25.69 0.24
C ASP A 83 1.67 -27.01 0.90
N GLU A 84 2.62 -27.68 1.56
CA GLU A 84 2.33 -28.93 2.28
C GLU A 84 1.42 -28.69 3.46
N PHE A 85 1.71 -27.69 4.26
CA PHE A 85 0.90 -27.27 5.40
C PHE A 85 -0.51 -26.85 4.96
N VAL A 86 -0.61 -26.01 3.93
CA VAL A 86 -1.89 -25.55 3.37
C VAL A 86 -2.72 -26.70 2.81
N ARG A 87 -2.08 -27.68 2.15
CA ARG A 87 -2.76 -28.87 1.62
C ARG A 87 -3.32 -29.76 2.74
N GLU A 88 -2.58 -29.94 3.84
CA GLU A 88 -2.98 -30.82 4.94
C GLU A 88 -3.99 -30.14 5.86
N THR A 89 -3.74 -28.90 6.23
CA THR A 89 -4.55 -28.14 7.17
C THR A 89 -4.71 -26.68 6.71
N PRO A 90 -5.56 -26.40 5.70
CA PRO A 90 -5.68 -25.05 5.15
C PRO A 90 -6.14 -24.02 6.19
N PRO A 91 -5.73 -22.74 6.09
CA PRO A 91 -6.35 -21.66 6.82
C PRO A 91 -7.86 -21.59 6.60
N ALA A 92 -8.62 -21.16 7.57
CA ALA A 92 -10.09 -21.13 7.49
C ALA A 92 -10.55 -20.33 6.25
N GLY A 93 -11.28 -20.99 5.34
CA GLY A 93 -11.78 -20.36 4.10
C GLY A 93 -10.71 -20.11 3.03
N TRP A 94 -9.57 -20.77 3.09
CA TRP A 94 -8.56 -20.70 2.05
C TRP A 94 -9.02 -21.46 0.79
N PRO A 95 -8.82 -20.92 -0.43
CA PRO A 95 -8.26 -19.59 -0.74
C PRO A 95 -9.32 -18.47 -0.84
N GLU A 96 -10.62 -18.79 -0.86
CA GLU A 96 -11.74 -17.89 -1.22
C GLU A 96 -11.98 -16.77 -0.20
N GLY A 97 -11.35 -16.83 0.98
CA GLY A 97 -11.46 -15.81 2.02
C GLY A 97 -10.71 -14.52 1.72
N TRP A 98 -9.83 -14.52 0.70
CA TRP A 98 -8.97 -13.41 0.30
C TRP A 98 -9.08 -13.10 -1.18
N ALA A 99 -8.76 -11.86 -1.57
CA ALA A 99 -8.62 -11.47 -2.96
C ALA A 99 -7.44 -12.22 -3.62
N ASP A 100 -7.55 -12.47 -4.92
CA ASP A 100 -6.50 -13.14 -5.68
C ASP A 100 -5.18 -12.35 -5.68
N SER A 101 -5.27 -11.01 -5.76
CA SER A 101 -4.13 -10.10 -5.65
C SER A 101 -3.30 -10.32 -4.38
N MET A 102 -3.96 -10.43 -3.23
CA MET A 102 -3.29 -10.65 -1.95
C MET A 102 -2.61 -12.02 -1.86
N ARG A 103 -3.24 -13.06 -2.44
CA ARG A 103 -2.64 -14.40 -2.46
C ARG A 103 -1.43 -14.48 -3.39
N GLN A 104 -1.44 -13.71 -4.48
CA GLN A 104 -0.28 -13.58 -5.36
C GLN A 104 0.92 -12.96 -4.64
N LEU A 105 0.70 -11.98 -3.77
CA LEU A 105 1.76 -11.30 -3.01
C LEU A 105 2.43 -12.16 -1.91
N VAL A 106 1.86 -13.32 -1.58
CA VAL A 106 2.48 -14.31 -0.68
C VAL A 106 2.90 -15.58 -1.41
N THR A 107 2.99 -15.50 -2.76
CA THR A 107 3.33 -16.61 -3.64
C THR A 107 4.49 -16.20 -4.55
N TYR A 108 5.52 -17.01 -4.62
CA TYR A 108 6.65 -16.82 -5.55
C TYR A 108 6.83 -18.11 -6.38
N GLU A 109 6.96 -17.98 -7.72
CA GLU A 109 7.06 -19.10 -8.68
C GLU A 109 6.02 -20.22 -8.47
N GLY A 110 4.80 -19.85 -8.08
CA GLY A 110 3.69 -20.78 -7.87
C GLY A 110 3.72 -21.50 -6.52
N THR A 111 4.67 -21.19 -5.65
CA THR A 111 4.80 -21.74 -4.30
C THR A 111 4.32 -20.71 -3.28
N THR A 112 3.49 -21.12 -2.34
CA THR A 112 2.98 -20.27 -1.25
C THR A 112 3.98 -20.20 -0.11
N TYR A 113 4.38 -18.99 0.30
CA TYR A 113 5.31 -18.76 1.41
C TYR A 113 4.69 -18.09 2.63
N GLY A 114 3.48 -17.56 2.49
CA GLY A 114 2.82 -16.87 3.59
C GLY A 114 1.31 -16.93 3.52
N VAL A 115 0.68 -16.36 4.54
CA VAL A 115 -0.76 -16.09 4.56
C VAL A 115 -0.96 -14.58 4.75
N PRO A 116 -1.84 -13.92 3.95
CA PRO A 116 -2.09 -12.49 4.09
C PRO A 116 -2.55 -12.11 5.50
N TYR A 117 -1.94 -11.09 6.09
CA TYR A 117 -2.20 -10.65 7.46
C TYR A 117 -2.62 -9.19 7.57
N HIS A 118 -1.96 -8.30 6.85
CA HIS A 118 -2.29 -6.88 6.82
C HIS A 118 -2.13 -6.33 5.42
N ASP A 119 -3.10 -5.52 5.01
CA ASP A 119 -3.09 -4.80 3.75
C ASP A 119 -3.82 -3.47 3.91
N GLY A 120 -3.45 -2.53 3.07
CA GLY A 120 -4.15 -1.27 2.93
C GLY A 120 -3.88 -0.69 1.55
N PRO A 121 -4.73 -1.01 0.55
CA PRO A 121 -4.55 -0.43 -0.78
C PRO A 121 -4.59 1.09 -0.70
N GLU A 122 -3.96 1.75 -1.65
CA GLU A 122 -4.17 3.18 -1.80
C GLU A 122 -5.58 3.45 -2.32
N LEU A 123 -6.24 4.45 -1.76
CA LEU A 123 -7.58 4.88 -2.11
C LEU A 123 -7.61 6.37 -2.41
N PHE A 124 -8.63 6.78 -3.14
CA PHE A 124 -8.94 8.18 -3.30
C PHE A 124 -9.78 8.67 -2.13
N HIS A 125 -9.29 9.71 -1.43
CA HIS A 125 -9.96 10.38 -0.31
C HIS A 125 -10.42 11.76 -0.76
N TYR A 126 -11.63 12.16 -0.39
CA TYR A 126 -12.14 13.49 -0.73
C TYR A 126 -13.03 14.08 0.36
N ARG A 127 -13.08 15.39 0.41
CA ARG A 127 -13.87 16.20 1.34
C ARG A 127 -15.32 16.27 0.91
N GLU A 128 -16.16 15.35 1.39
CA GLU A 128 -17.59 15.29 1.06
C GLU A 128 -18.31 16.62 1.31
N ASP A 129 -18.00 17.30 2.42
CA ASP A 129 -18.56 18.59 2.76
C ASP A 129 -18.28 19.68 1.70
N LEU A 130 -17.09 19.68 1.10
CA LEU A 130 -16.75 20.60 0.01
C LEU A 130 -17.52 20.22 -1.28
N PHE A 131 -17.55 18.93 -1.61
CA PHE A 131 -18.25 18.47 -2.80
C PHE A 131 -19.78 18.63 -2.72
N GLU A 132 -20.38 18.52 -1.52
CA GLU A 132 -21.83 18.68 -1.29
C GLU A 132 -22.23 20.13 -1.00
N SER A 133 -21.27 21.04 -0.78
CA SER A 133 -21.54 22.44 -0.53
C SER A 133 -22.32 23.09 -1.70
N VAL A 134 -23.50 23.64 -1.40
CA VAL A 134 -24.31 24.35 -2.40
C VAL A 134 -23.57 25.53 -3.02
N ALA A 135 -22.74 26.21 -2.23
CA ALA A 135 -21.92 27.33 -2.68
C ALA A 135 -20.84 26.86 -3.66
N GLU A 136 -20.11 25.80 -3.33
CA GLU A 136 -19.05 25.26 -4.18
C GLU A 136 -19.64 24.65 -5.46
N GLN A 137 -20.74 23.91 -5.37
CA GLN A 137 -21.48 23.36 -6.52
C GLN A 137 -21.88 24.46 -7.51
N ARG A 138 -22.33 25.59 -6.99
CA ARG A 138 -22.72 26.72 -7.82
C ARG A 138 -21.51 27.40 -8.47
N ALA A 139 -20.48 27.69 -7.69
CA ALA A 139 -19.26 28.35 -8.15
C ALA A 139 -18.55 27.51 -9.22
N PHE A 140 -18.40 26.19 -8.99
CA PHE A 140 -17.82 25.27 -9.96
C PHE A 140 -18.60 25.24 -11.27
N ARG A 141 -19.96 25.18 -11.19
CA ARG A 141 -20.81 25.20 -12.39
C ARG A 141 -20.70 26.52 -13.15
N GLU A 142 -20.57 27.64 -12.45
CA GLU A 142 -20.38 28.94 -13.09
C GLU A 142 -19.02 29.02 -13.80
N GLN A 143 -17.98 28.40 -13.26
CA GLN A 143 -16.62 28.40 -13.81
C GLN A 143 -16.43 27.38 -14.94
N TYR A 144 -16.88 26.13 -14.76
CA TYR A 144 -16.59 25.01 -15.65
C TYR A 144 -17.79 24.56 -16.50
N GLY A 145 -19.00 25.10 -16.29
CA GLY A 145 -20.20 24.77 -17.07
C GLY A 145 -20.82 23.40 -16.80
N ARG A 146 -20.29 22.65 -15.83
CA ARG A 146 -20.75 21.31 -15.42
C ARG A 146 -20.90 21.22 -13.90
N PRO A 147 -21.65 20.22 -13.37
CA PRO A 147 -21.71 20.00 -11.93
C PRO A 147 -20.34 19.63 -11.35
N LEU A 148 -20.04 20.07 -10.12
CA LEU A 148 -18.96 19.53 -9.33
C LEU A 148 -19.31 18.09 -8.97
N SER A 149 -18.41 17.17 -9.25
CA SER A 149 -18.55 15.73 -8.94
C SER A 149 -17.19 15.16 -8.56
N VAL A 150 -17.18 14.05 -7.86
CA VAL A 150 -15.95 13.29 -7.57
C VAL A 150 -15.28 12.93 -8.89
N PRO A 151 -14.01 13.30 -9.10
CA PRO A 151 -13.32 13.10 -10.37
C PRO A 151 -13.08 11.61 -10.63
N ARG A 152 -13.26 11.20 -11.86
CA ARG A 152 -13.00 9.83 -12.32
C ARG A 152 -11.82 9.73 -13.26
N THR A 153 -11.39 10.86 -13.82
CA THR A 153 -10.20 10.94 -14.67
C THR A 153 -9.22 11.97 -14.11
N TRP A 154 -7.95 11.86 -14.51
CA TRP A 154 -6.91 12.81 -14.09
C TRP A 154 -7.14 14.21 -14.62
N GLU A 155 -7.82 14.34 -15.75
CA GLU A 155 -8.22 15.64 -16.29
C GLU A 155 -9.30 16.28 -15.41
N GLU A 156 -10.32 15.50 -15.01
CA GLU A 156 -11.36 15.96 -14.07
C GLU A 156 -10.75 16.27 -12.69
N PHE A 157 -9.79 15.46 -12.25
CA PHE A 157 -9.07 15.67 -10.99
C PHE A 157 -8.34 17.01 -10.98
N LEU A 158 -7.61 17.31 -12.05
CA LEU A 158 -6.89 18.58 -12.16
C LEU A 158 -7.82 19.78 -12.13
N GLU A 159 -8.93 19.76 -12.90
CA GLU A 159 -9.91 20.84 -12.86
C GLU A 159 -10.51 21.06 -11.47
N VAL A 160 -10.80 19.98 -10.73
CA VAL A 160 -11.33 20.04 -9.37
C VAL A 160 -10.25 20.50 -8.40
N ALA A 161 -9.01 20.05 -8.58
CA ALA A 161 -7.88 20.48 -7.75
C ALA A 161 -7.58 21.98 -7.93
N GLU A 162 -7.54 22.46 -9.16
CA GLU A 162 -7.39 23.90 -9.44
C GLU A 162 -8.52 24.73 -8.80
N PHE A 163 -9.77 24.23 -8.86
CA PHE A 163 -10.92 24.92 -8.27
C PHE A 163 -10.82 25.04 -6.75
N PHE A 164 -10.34 24.02 -6.06
CA PHE A 164 -10.21 24.03 -4.60
C PHE A 164 -8.88 24.62 -4.09
N THR A 165 -7.92 24.91 -4.96
CA THR A 165 -6.65 25.50 -4.54
C THR A 165 -6.84 26.97 -4.16
N ARG A 166 -6.74 27.26 -2.85
CA ARG A 166 -6.93 28.56 -2.22
C ARG A 166 -5.88 28.72 -1.10
N PRO A 167 -4.60 28.94 -1.43
CA PRO A 167 -3.52 28.96 -0.43
C PRO A 167 -3.72 30.02 0.65
N GLU A 168 -4.39 31.13 0.34
CA GLU A 168 -4.76 32.16 1.30
C GLU A 168 -5.78 31.71 2.36
N GLU A 169 -6.51 30.62 2.09
CA GLU A 169 -7.43 29.94 3.00
C GLU A 169 -6.82 28.68 3.61
N GLU A 170 -5.51 28.46 3.39
CA GLU A 170 -4.79 27.23 3.76
C GLU A 170 -5.43 25.94 3.17
N LEU A 171 -6.04 26.04 1.98
CA LEU A 171 -6.65 24.92 1.27
C LEU A 171 -5.96 24.69 -0.06
N TRP A 172 -5.52 23.46 -0.28
CA TRP A 172 -4.96 22.95 -1.54
C TRP A 172 -5.93 21.99 -2.21
N GLY A 173 -5.89 21.91 -3.53
CA GLY A 173 -6.72 20.95 -4.28
C GLY A 173 -6.38 19.52 -3.95
N THR A 174 -5.09 19.23 -3.74
CA THR A 174 -4.57 17.94 -3.32
C THR A 174 -3.32 18.08 -2.45
N VAL A 175 -2.85 16.98 -1.90
CA VAL A 175 -1.51 16.79 -1.34
C VAL A 175 -0.95 15.46 -1.87
N VAL A 176 0.34 15.42 -2.14
CA VAL A 176 1.04 14.21 -2.59
C VAL A 176 2.23 13.93 -1.67
N ALA A 177 2.59 12.66 -1.53
CA ALA A 177 3.69 12.19 -0.68
C ALA A 177 4.94 11.98 -1.54
N ALA A 178 5.69 13.06 -1.81
CA ALA A 178 6.78 13.04 -2.78
C ALA A 178 8.18 13.00 -2.14
N LEU A 179 8.29 12.70 -0.83
CA LEU A 179 9.59 12.47 -0.19
C LEU A 179 10.32 11.33 -0.92
N PRO A 180 11.59 11.53 -1.35
CA PRO A 180 12.33 10.53 -2.12
C PRO A 180 12.90 9.42 -1.21
N ASP A 181 12.01 8.63 -0.60
CA ASP A 181 12.31 7.54 0.32
C ASP A 181 12.29 6.14 -0.33
N GLY A 182 12.04 6.08 -1.64
CA GLY A 182 11.93 4.84 -2.39
C GLY A 182 10.58 4.13 -2.22
N HIS A 183 9.64 4.72 -1.50
CA HIS A 183 8.30 4.18 -1.31
C HIS A 183 7.26 5.09 -1.95
N ASN A 184 6.78 6.08 -1.21
CA ASN A 184 5.62 6.87 -1.61
C ASN A 184 5.79 7.61 -2.93
N ASN A 185 6.93 8.23 -3.16
CA ASN A 185 7.21 8.92 -4.41
C ASN A 185 7.25 7.96 -5.63
N VAL A 186 7.78 6.75 -5.45
CA VAL A 186 7.76 5.71 -6.50
C VAL A 186 6.35 5.19 -6.69
N TYR A 187 5.62 4.92 -5.60
CA TYR A 187 4.26 4.39 -5.67
C TYR A 187 3.30 5.36 -6.35
N ASP A 188 3.38 6.65 -6.03
CA ASP A 188 2.62 7.69 -6.72
C ASP A 188 2.92 7.71 -8.23
N PHE A 189 4.20 7.60 -8.62
CA PHE A 189 4.58 7.47 -10.03
C PHE A 189 3.98 6.20 -10.66
N LEU A 190 4.03 5.06 -9.97
CA LEU A 190 3.49 3.79 -10.48
C LEU A 190 1.97 3.85 -10.67
N ILE A 191 1.24 4.46 -9.75
CA ILE A 191 -0.19 4.70 -9.89
C ILE A 191 -0.47 5.57 -11.13
N GLN A 192 0.31 6.63 -11.32
CA GLN A 192 0.20 7.47 -12.51
C GLN A 192 0.52 6.69 -13.79
N LEU A 193 1.53 5.81 -13.77
CA LEU A 193 1.92 4.97 -14.90
C LEU A 193 0.81 3.96 -15.26
N TRP A 194 0.39 3.15 -14.28
CA TRP A 194 -0.60 2.09 -14.49
C TRP A 194 -1.97 2.64 -14.88
N SER A 195 -2.41 3.74 -14.26
CA SER A 195 -3.70 4.37 -14.60
C SER A 195 -3.76 4.91 -16.03
N ARG A 196 -2.62 4.95 -16.73
CA ARG A 196 -2.49 5.29 -18.15
C ARG A 196 -2.22 4.09 -19.06
N GLY A 197 -2.28 2.87 -18.50
CA GLY A 197 -2.02 1.62 -19.22
C GLY A 197 -0.53 1.31 -19.42
N GLY A 198 0.36 2.03 -18.72
CA GLY A 198 1.80 1.71 -18.71
C GLY A 198 2.12 0.56 -17.75
N GLN A 199 3.33 0.02 -17.86
CA GLN A 199 3.82 -1.08 -17.03
C GLN A 199 5.26 -0.82 -16.60
N VAL A 200 5.66 -1.37 -15.45
CA VAL A 200 7.07 -1.32 -15.00
C VAL A 200 7.91 -2.29 -15.81
N LEU A 201 7.45 -3.55 -15.91
CA LEU A 201 8.06 -4.60 -16.71
C LEU A 201 7.01 -5.15 -17.70
N ASP A 202 7.46 -5.60 -18.86
CA ASP A 202 6.62 -6.32 -19.82
C ASP A 202 6.44 -7.80 -19.42
N GLU A 203 5.69 -8.56 -20.21
CA GLU A 203 5.42 -9.99 -20.01
C GLU A 203 6.69 -10.86 -19.97
N ASN A 204 7.82 -10.36 -20.48
CA ASN A 204 9.10 -11.05 -20.50
C ASN A 204 10.04 -10.59 -19.37
N GLY A 205 9.56 -9.74 -18.45
CA GLY A 205 10.37 -9.16 -17.40
C GLY A 205 11.30 -8.02 -17.85
N THR A 206 11.07 -7.46 -19.04
CA THR A 206 11.89 -6.36 -19.57
C THR A 206 11.33 -5.00 -19.12
N PRO A 207 12.16 -4.03 -18.72
CA PRO A 207 11.71 -2.67 -18.40
C PRO A 207 10.84 -2.06 -19.50
N ALA A 208 9.67 -1.52 -19.12
CA ALA A 208 8.65 -0.99 -20.03
C ALA A 208 8.12 0.40 -19.62
N PHE A 209 8.66 0.98 -18.56
CA PHE A 209 8.19 2.28 -18.03
C PHE A 209 8.70 3.47 -18.86
N ASP A 210 9.79 3.36 -19.64
CA ASP A 210 10.18 4.36 -20.64
C ASP A 210 9.26 4.28 -21.86
N SER A 211 8.10 4.88 -21.73
CA SER A 211 6.97 4.82 -22.66
C SER A 211 6.23 6.16 -22.71
N GLU A 212 5.29 6.32 -23.65
CA GLU A 212 4.40 7.49 -23.66
C GLU A 212 3.61 7.62 -22.34
N ALA A 213 3.11 6.50 -21.82
CA ALA A 213 2.42 6.47 -20.53
C ALA A 213 3.33 6.91 -19.37
N GLY A 214 4.58 6.43 -19.34
CA GLY A 214 5.58 6.82 -18.33
C GLY A 214 5.95 8.30 -18.42
N LEU A 215 6.13 8.82 -19.64
CA LEU A 215 6.43 10.24 -19.84
C LEU A 215 5.28 11.12 -19.34
N VAL A 216 4.04 10.79 -19.69
CA VAL A 216 2.86 11.54 -19.22
C VAL A 216 2.71 11.40 -17.70
N ALA A 217 2.93 10.21 -17.15
CA ALA A 217 2.86 9.95 -15.71
C ALA A 217 3.83 10.82 -14.90
N LEU A 218 5.11 10.75 -15.26
CA LEU A 218 6.17 11.49 -14.55
C LEU A 218 6.02 13.01 -14.72
N THR A 219 5.63 13.46 -15.92
CA THR A 219 5.34 14.88 -16.18
C THR A 219 4.15 15.36 -15.35
N TYR A 220 3.04 14.60 -15.33
CA TYR A 220 1.85 14.98 -14.58
C TYR A 220 2.12 15.06 -13.07
N TYR A 221 2.91 14.11 -12.53
CA TYR A 221 3.29 14.12 -11.12
C TYR A 221 4.11 15.39 -10.77
N HIS A 222 5.11 15.71 -11.59
CA HIS A 222 5.87 16.97 -11.46
C HIS A 222 4.95 18.19 -11.52
N ASP A 223 4.05 18.23 -12.52
CA ASP A 223 3.25 19.41 -12.82
C ASP A 223 2.20 19.71 -11.75
N LEU A 224 1.70 18.71 -11.01
CA LEU A 224 0.78 18.92 -9.86
C LEU A 224 1.39 19.85 -8.82
N ILE A 225 2.70 19.78 -8.58
CA ILE A 225 3.40 20.58 -7.57
C ILE A 225 3.93 21.89 -8.18
N HIS A 226 4.54 21.83 -9.37
CA HIS A 226 5.40 22.90 -9.85
C HIS A 226 4.82 23.79 -10.97
N GLU A 227 3.86 23.27 -11.76
CA GLU A 227 3.25 24.02 -12.87
C GLU A 227 1.81 24.39 -12.59
N HIS A 228 1.02 23.43 -12.10
CA HIS A 228 -0.38 23.68 -11.72
C HIS A 228 -0.51 24.23 -10.30
N GLU A 229 0.51 24.00 -9.46
CA GLU A 229 0.56 24.44 -8.07
C GLU A 229 -0.71 24.05 -7.29
N VAL A 230 -1.27 22.84 -7.56
CA VAL A 230 -2.47 22.32 -6.90
C VAL A 230 -2.15 21.49 -5.67
N ALA A 231 -0.91 21.06 -5.52
CA ALA A 231 -0.34 20.48 -4.32
C ALA A 231 0.60 21.48 -3.64
N PRO A 232 0.73 21.48 -2.29
CA PRO A 232 1.61 22.39 -1.58
C PRO A 232 3.09 22.13 -1.96
N PRO A 233 3.95 23.17 -2.01
CA PRO A 233 5.36 23.02 -2.33
C PRO A 233 6.10 22.06 -1.39
N GLU A 234 5.68 21.98 -0.12
CA GLU A 234 6.22 21.06 0.89
C GLU A 234 5.93 19.57 0.59
N SER A 235 5.08 19.25 -0.38
CA SER A 235 4.82 17.86 -0.80
C SER A 235 6.09 17.07 -1.11
N VAL A 236 7.16 17.72 -1.55
CA VAL A 236 8.47 17.08 -1.81
C VAL A 236 9.22 16.66 -0.54
N GLU A 237 8.75 17.10 0.63
CA GLU A 237 9.32 16.79 1.94
C GLU A 237 8.38 15.89 2.78
N LEU A 238 7.17 15.60 2.27
CA LEU A 238 6.17 14.81 2.99
C LEU A 238 6.25 13.33 2.59
N GLU A 239 6.25 12.47 3.60
CA GLU A 239 5.90 11.07 3.43
C GLU A 239 4.38 10.86 3.52
N SER A 240 3.91 9.63 3.34
CA SER A 240 2.48 9.30 3.33
C SER A 240 1.74 9.62 4.63
N VAL A 241 2.39 9.45 5.79
CA VAL A 241 1.80 9.79 7.11
C VAL A 241 1.59 11.29 7.23
N GLU A 242 2.59 12.08 6.84
CA GLU A 242 2.53 13.53 6.90
C GLU A 242 1.54 14.11 5.89
N ALA A 243 1.48 13.53 4.67
CA ALA A 243 0.46 13.88 3.68
C ALA A 243 -0.96 13.53 4.18
N GLY A 244 -1.14 12.38 4.83
CA GLY A 244 -2.37 11.99 5.50
C GLY A 244 -2.77 12.96 6.62
N GLN A 245 -1.81 13.41 7.43
CA GLN A 245 -2.05 14.40 8.47
C GLN A 245 -2.42 15.77 7.88
N PHE A 246 -1.75 16.18 6.79
CA PHE A 246 -2.08 17.41 6.07
C PHE A 246 -3.54 17.43 5.61
N TYR A 247 -4.02 16.30 5.08
CA TYR A 247 -5.43 16.14 4.73
C TYR A 247 -6.33 16.14 5.98
N ALA A 248 -5.98 15.42 7.03
CA ALA A 248 -6.74 15.37 8.28
C ALA A 248 -6.83 16.73 9.00
N ASP A 249 -5.85 17.59 8.80
CA ASP A 249 -5.87 19.00 9.24
C ASP A 249 -6.82 19.89 8.41
N GLY A 250 -7.46 19.35 7.36
CA GLY A 250 -8.39 20.06 6.49
C GLY A 250 -7.73 20.92 5.41
N LYS A 251 -6.43 20.75 5.17
CA LYS A 251 -5.63 21.58 4.27
C LYS A 251 -5.64 21.10 2.81
N ALA A 252 -6.21 19.92 2.52
CA ALA A 252 -6.40 19.43 1.16
C ALA A 252 -7.86 19.02 0.91
N ALA A 253 -8.36 19.27 -0.29
CA ALA A 253 -9.71 18.86 -0.71
C ALA A 253 -9.77 17.40 -1.09
N MET A 254 -8.69 16.88 -1.64
CA MET A 254 -8.55 15.50 -2.14
C MET A 254 -7.13 14.99 -1.88
N MET A 255 -6.97 13.67 -1.81
CA MET A 255 -5.68 12.98 -1.92
C MET A 255 -5.91 11.55 -2.43
N TRP A 256 -4.88 10.90 -2.94
CA TRP A 256 -4.78 9.44 -2.92
C TRP A 256 -3.69 9.07 -1.91
N ASN A 257 -3.97 8.07 -1.13
CA ASN A 257 -3.05 7.61 -0.08
C ASN A 257 -3.54 6.27 0.45
N TRP A 258 -2.75 5.62 1.29
CA TRP A 258 -3.10 4.36 1.93
C TRP A 258 -4.43 4.44 2.67
N ALA A 259 -5.25 3.39 2.54
CA ALA A 259 -6.54 3.27 3.21
C ALA A 259 -6.46 3.49 4.73
N GLY A 260 -5.36 3.09 5.36
CA GLY A 260 -5.12 3.27 6.80
C GLY A 260 -5.16 4.74 7.25
N PHE A 261 -4.82 5.70 6.38
CA PHE A 261 -4.92 7.13 6.72
C PHE A 261 -6.36 7.67 6.69
N GLY A 262 -7.31 6.90 6.15
CA GLY A 262 -8.72 7.13 6.39
C GLY A 262 -9.06 7.16 7.88
N ALA A 263 -8.45 6.29 8.68
CA ALA A 263 -8.64 6.30 10.13
C ALA A 263 -8.17 7.61 10.80
N MET A 264 -7.11 8.24 10.27
CA MET A 264 -6.67 9.57 10.76
C MET A 264 -7.72 10.64 10.45
N ALA A 265 -8.27 10.63 9.24
CA ALA A 265 -9.32 11.56 8.83
C ALA A 265 -10.64 11.34 9.61
N GLU A 266 -10.92 10.09 10.00
CA GLU A 266 -12.11 9.70 10.77
C GLU A 266 -11.93 9.80 12.29
N ALA A 267 -10.75 10.21 12.78
CA ALA A 267 -10.53 10.45 14.21
C ALA A 267 -11.27 11.73 14.68
N GLU A 268 -11.85 11.71 15.89
CA GLU A 268 -12.58 12.86 16.47
C GLU A 268 -11.72 14.14 16.55
N ALA A 269 -10.40 14.04 16.60
CA ALA A 269 -9.47 15.15 16.62
C ALA A 269 -9.20 15.76 15.23
N SER A 270 -9.58 15.07 14.16
CA SER A 270 -9.39 15.52 12.79
C SER A 270 -10.28 16.70 12.44
N ALA A 271 -9.74 17.68 11.71
CA ALA A 271 -10.53 18.80 11.20
C ALA A 271 -11.56 18.38 10.14
N VAL A 272 -11.40 17.18 9.57
CA VAL A 272 -12.29 16.61 8.54
C VAL A 272 -13.15 15.45 9.07
N PHE A 273 -13.22 15.30 10.40
CA PHE A 273 -14.03 14.25 11.03
C PHE A 273 -15.48 14.27 10.53
N GLY A 274 -15.94 13.13 10.04
CA GLY A 274 -17.29 12.97 9.49
C GLY A 274 -17.53 13.67 8.15
N HIS A 275 -16.45 14.13 7.47
CA HIS A 275 -16.51 14.85 6.20
C HIS A 275 -15.64 14.20 5.11
N THR A 276 -15.02 13.08 5.40
CA THR A 276 -14.23 12.32 4.42
C THR A 276 -15.09 11.22 3.79
N ASN A 277 -14.96 11.07 2.49
CA ASN A 277 -15.49 9.93 1.76
C ASN A 277 -14.41 9.37 0.81
N TYR A 278 -14.64 8.17 0.29
CA TYR A 278 -13.63 7.40 -0.44
C TYR A 278 -14.13 7.02 -1.82
N GLY A 279 -13.20 6.79 -2.73
CA GLY A 279 -13.50 6.38 -4.09
C GLY A 279 -12.33 5.66 -4.74
N LEU A 280 -12.54 5.28 -6.01
CA LEU A 280 -11.46 4.77 -6.85
C LEU A 280 -10.52 5.91 -7.24
N ILE A 281 -9.21 5.65 -7.25
CA ILE A 281 -8.22 6.59 -7.76
C ILE A 281 -8.54 6.92 -9.22
N PRO A 282 -8.44 8.19 -9.66
CA PRO A 282 -8.73 8.58 -11.04
C PRO A 282 -7.88 7.80 -12.05
N ARG A 283 -8.40 7.64 -13.26
CA ARG A 283 -7.71 7.02 -14.39
C ARG A 283 -7.45 8.04 -15.53
N ALA A 284 -6.65 7.68 -16.50
CA ALA A 284 -6.57 8.49 -17.71
C ALA A 284 -7.93 8.49 -18.46
N GLY A 285 -8.29 9.60 -19.06
CA GLY A 285 -9.51 9.76 -19.86
C GLY A 285 -9.45 9.08 -21.25
N THR A 286 -8.42 8.29 -21.51
CA THR A 286 -8.22 7.53 -22.77
C THR A 286 -8.80 6.13 -22.70
N ASP A 287 -8.89 5.45 -23.84
CA ASP A 287 -9.34 4.05 -23.91
C ASP A 287 -8.42 3.07 -23.17
N ALA A 288 -7.14 3.43 -23.00
CA ALA A 288 -6.16 2.65 -22.24
C ALA A 288 -6.18 2.97 -20.73
N GLY A 289 -6.94 3.98 -20.30
CA GLY A 289 -7.00 4.38 -18.89
C GLY A 289 -7.84 3.42 -18.06
N GLU A 290 -7.27 2.92 -16.96
CA GLU A 290 -7.96 2.05 -16.01
C GLU A 290 -7.84 2.64 -14.59
N HIS A 291 -8.89 2.47 -13.78
CA HIS A 291 -8.77 2.74 -12.36
C HIS A 291 -7.73 1.79 -11.79
N THR A 292 -6.82 2.31 -11.02
CA THR A 292 -5.74 1.52 -10.44
C THR A 292 -5.46 1.94 -9.01
N SER A 293 -4.88 1.04 -8.27
CA SER A 293 -4.32 1.26 -6.96
C SER A 293 -3.06 0.41 -6.81
N LEU A 294 -2.31 0.67 -5.79
CA LEU A 294 -1.21 -0.16 -5.32
C LEU A 294 -1.62 -0.85 -4.02
N THR A 295 -1.25 -2.11 -3.87
CA THR A 295 -1.26 -2.78 -2.58
C THR A 295 0.12 -3.31 -2.24
N VAL A 296 0.52 -3.12 -0.97
CA VAL A 296 1.72 -3.67 -0.35
C VAL A 296 1.27 -4.44 0.87
N LEU A 297 1.48 -5.74 0.83
CA LEU A 297 0.95 -6.68 1.81
C LEU A 297 1.99 -7.07 2.84
N TYR A 298 1.57 -7.23 4.09
CA TYR A 298 2.33 -7.97 5.09
C TYR A 298 1.76 -9.38 5.22
N GLY A 299 2.57 -10.38 4.90
CA GLY A 299 2.24 -11.80 5.06
C GLY A 299 2.89 -12.38 6.32
N LEU A 300 2.17 -13.25 7.03
CA LEU A 300 2.81 -14.10 8.04
C LEU A 300 3.50 -15.27 7.35
N THR A 301 4.82 -15.35 7.51
CA THR A 301 5.70 -16.35 6.91
C THR A 301 6.46 -17.12 7.98
N ILE A 302 7.08 -18.23 7.58
CA ILE A 302 7.92 -19.05 8.45
C ILE A 302 9.34 -19.03 7.89
N PRO A 303 10.35 -18.52 8.63
CA PRO A 303 11.74 -18.64 8.24
C PRO A 303 12.18 -20.09 8.04
N ALA A 304 13.05 -20.34 7.07
CA ALA A 304 13.50 -21.70 6.73
C ALA A 304 14.18 -22.41 7.90
N GLY A 305 14.89 -21.68 8.74
CA GLY A 305 15.61 -22.20 9.92
C GLY A 305 14.76 -22.41 11.16
N SER A 306 13.46 -22.09 11.15
CA SER A 306 12.59 -22.28 12.33
C SER A 306 12.68 -23.69 12.89
N GLU A 307 12.85 -23.79 14.20
CA GLU A 307 12.82 -25.05 14.95
C GLU A 307 11.40 -25.53 15.30
N HIS A 308 10.37 -24.64 15.13
CA HIS A 308 8.98 -24.90 15.48
C HIS A 308 7.99 -24.63 14.33
N PRO A 309 8.24 -25.11 13.08
CA PRO A 309 7.46 -24.71 11.92
C PRO A 309 5.98 -25.14 11.99
N GLU A 310 5.67 -26.29 12.60
CA GLU A 310 4.30 -26.77 12.78
C GLU A 310 3.52 -25.84 13.74
N LEU A 311 4.12 -25.48 14.86
CA LEU A 311 3.51 -24.58 15.84
C LEU A 311 3.35 -23.16 15.26
N ALA A 312 4.36 -22.69 14.52
CA ALA A 312 4.29 -21.42 13.81
C ALA A 312 3.14 -21.40 12.80
N TYR A 313 2.98 -22.47 12.03
CA TYR A 313 1.90 -22.58 11.07
C TYR A 313 0.51 -22.67 11.75
N ASP A 314 0.39 -23.41 12.85
CA ASP A 314 -0.87 -23.46 13.62
C ASP A 314 -1.24 -22.08 14.16
N PHE A 315 -0.26 -21.30 14.63
CA PHE A 315 -0.50 -19.91 15.00
C PHE A 315 -0.91 -19.04 13.80
N ILE A 316 -0.23 -19.14 12.64
CA ILE A 316 -0.61 -18.43 11.41
C ILE A 316 -2.07 -18.73 11.06
N ARG A 317 -2.49 -19.99 11.07
CA ARG A 317 -3.88 -20.37 10.80
C ARG A 317 -4.86 -19.75 11.78
N HIS A 318 -4.50 -19.66 13.06
CA HIS A 318 -5.32 -19.02 14.10
C HIS A 318 -5.37 -17.50 13.94
N ALA A 319 -4.22 -16.86 13.72
CA ALA A 319 -4.10 -15.41 13.56
C ALA A 319 -4.80 -14.88 12.29
N THR A 320 -5.07 -15.77 11.33
CA THR A 320 -5.72 -15.42 10.06
C THR A 320 -7.16 -15.98 9.94
N THR A 321 -7.80 -16.41 11.04
CA THR A 321 -9.24 -16.73 11.05
C THR A 321 -10.08 -15.46 10.84
N PRO A 322 -11.37 -15.57 10.43
CA PRO A 322 -12.25 -14.39 10.33
C PRO A 322 -12.32 -13.56 11.61
N GLU A 323 -12.35 -14.22 12.76
CA GLU A 323 -12.39 -13.58 14.09
C GLU A 323 -11.08 -12.85 14.39
N SER A 324 -9.94 -13.47 14.10
CA SER A 324 -8.61 -12.88 14.32
C SER A 324 -8.32 -11.76 13.36
N ASP A 325 -8.69 -11.86 12.10
CA ASP A 325 -8.55 -10.81 11.10
C ASP A 325 -9.37 -9.55 11.47
N LYS A 326 -10.57 -9.77 12.03
CA LYS A 326 -11.37 -8.68 12.61
C LYS A 326 -10.66 -8.03 13.81
N ILE A 327 -9.99 -8.81 14.67
CA ILE A 327 -9.17 -8.27 15.76
C ILE A 327 -8.05 -7.39 15.19
N THR A 328 -7.36 -7.83 14.15
CA THR A 328 -6.33 -7.02 13.47
C THR A 328 -6.86 -5.64 13.10
N THR A 329 -8.09 -5.57 12.55
CA THR A 329 -8.71 -4.29 12.18
C THR A 329 -9.12 -3.45 13.40
N LEU A 330 -9.68 -4.07 14.44
CA LEU A 330 -10.11 -3.36 15.63
C LEU A 330 -8.95 -2.79 16.45
N GLU A 331 -7.76 -3.35 16.33
CA GLU A 331 -6.53 -2.83 16.95
C GLU A 331 -5.81 -1.79 16.07
N GLY A 332 -6.40 -1.39 14.92
CA GLY A 332 -5.91 -0.28 14.09
C GLY A 332 -4.99 -0.68 12.93
N ALA A 333 -4.77 -1.98 12.72
CA ALA A 333 -4.21 -2.48 11.46
C ALA A 333 -5.36 -2.78 10.46
N SER A 334 -5.05 -3.13 9.23
CA SER A 334 -6.09 -3.45 8.24
C SER A 334 -6.14 -4.95 7.98
N GLY A 335 -7.25 -5.60 8.31
CA GLY A 335 -7.49 -7.00 7.99
C GLY A 335 -7.64 -7.23 6.49
N THR A 336 -7.33 -8.43 6.06
CA THR A 336 -7.18 -8.82 4.64
C THR A 336 -8.35 -9.64 4.09
N ARG A 337 -9.32 -9.96 4.92
CA ARG A 337 -10.39 -10.90 4.55
C ARG A 337 -11.66 -10.20 4.08
N PHE A 338 -12.33 -10.79 3.10
CA PHE A 338 -13.69 -10.37 2.70
C PHE A 338 -14.68 -10.34 3.85
N SER A 339 -14.56 -11.27 4.83
CA SER A 339 -15.43 -11.28 6.01
C SER A 339 -15.30 -10.01 6.85
N THR A 340 -14.10 -9.50 7.02
CA THR A 340 -13.81 -8.26 7.75
C THR A 340 -14.27 -7.04 6.95
N TRP A 341 -13.97 -6.98 5.66
CA TRP A 341 -14.37 -5.86 4.80
C TRP A 341 -15.89 -5.68 4.69
N ARG A 342 -16.65 -6.78 4.85
CA ARG A 342 -18.12 -6.79 4.81
C ARG A 342 -18.77 -6.75 6.20
N ASP A 343 -17.99 -6.71 7.27
CA ASP A 343 -18.51 -6.70 8.63
C ASP A 343 -19.19 -5.35 8.94
N PRO A 344 -20.49 -5.34 9.38
CA PRO A 344 -21.20 -4.10 9.64
C PRO A 344 -20.62 -3.26 10.78
N GLU A 345 -19.88 -3.85 11.71
CA GLU A 345 -19.20 -3.12 12.79
C GLU A 345 -17.99 -2.40 12.23
N ILE A 346 -17.18 -3.10 11.43
CA ILE A 346 -16.02 -2.54 10.76
C ILE A 346 -16.41 -1.41 9.81
N LEU A 347 -17.42 -1.60 8.97
CA LEU A 347 -17.91 -0.58 8.03
C LEU A 347 -18.44 0.69 8.73
N ARG A 348 -18.85 0.62 9.99
CA ARG A 348 -19.27 1.80 10.76
C ARG A 348 -18.11 2.61 11.33
N THR A 349 -17.00 1.97 11.59
CA THR A 349 -15.80 2.60 12.20
C THR A 349 -14.73 2.93 11.17
N ASN A 350 -14.73 2.21 10.05
CA ASN A 350 -13.73 2.32 8.98
C ASN A 350 -14.46 2.29 7.63
N SER A 351 -15.07 3.41 7.25
CA SER A 351 -15.95 3.49 6.08
C SER A 351 -15.23 3.25 4.75
N PHE A 352 -13.90 3.41 4.70
CA PHE A 352 -13.07 3.11 3.53
C PHE A 352 -13.16 1.65 3.06
N TYR A 353 -13.52 0.69 3.93
CA TYR A 353 -13.73 -0.70 3.52
C TYR A 353 -14.86 -0.87 2.51
N SER A 354 -15.77 0.11 2.41
CA SER A 354 -16.79 0.12 1.36
C SER A 354 -16.21 0.15 -0.06
N VAL A 355 -15.00 0.63 -0.23
CA VAL A 355 -14.27 0.74 -1.51
C VAL A 355 -13.11 -0.26 -1.60
N ALA A 356 -12.53 -0.66 -0.48
CA ALA A 356 -11.36 -1.53 -0.44
C ALA A 356 -11.58 -2.88 -1.16
N GLU A 357 -12.77 -3.47 -1.05
CA GLU A 357 -13.09 -4.72 -1.75
C GLU A 357 -13.08 -4.52 -3.28
N GLU A 358 -13.71 -3.45 -3.77
CA GLU A 358 -13.73 -3.13 -5.20
C GLU A 358 -12.31 -2.89 -5.72
N MET A 359 -11.49 -2.14 -4.97
CA MET A 359 -10.09 -1.89 -5.31
C MET A 359 -9.31 -3.19 -5.42
N ASN A 360 -9.32 -4.01 -4.39
CA ASN A 360 -8.52 -5.25 -4.34
C ASN A 360 -8.96 -6.34 -5.32
N THR A 361 -10.18 -6.26 -5.85
CA THR A 361 -10.70 -7.27 -6.80
C THR A 361 -10.67 -6.83 -8.24
N SER A 362 -10.60 -5.53 -8.53
CA SER A 362 -10.80 -5.03 -9.90
C SER A 362 -9.84 -3.93 -10.36
N ALA A 363 -9.09 -3.33 -9.44
CA ALA A 363 -8.27 -2.16 -9.77
C ALA A 363 -6.85 -2.18 -9.17
N VAL A 364 -6.52 -3.14 -8.31
CA VAL A 364 -5.21 -3.17 -7.66
C VAL A 364 -4.13 -3.69 -8.61
N ASN A 365 -2.99 -3.03 -8.59
CA ASN A 365 -1.73 -3.50 -9.14
C ASN A 365 -0.76 -3.84 -8.00
N THR A 366 0.21 -4.66 -8.31
CA THR A 366 1.25 -5.10 -7.39
C THR A 366 2.62 -4.69 -7.93
N LEU A 367 3.55 -4.48 -7.03
CA LEU A 367 4.94 -4.27 -7.39
C LEU A 367 5.51 -5.50 -8.13
N PRO A 368 6.51 -5.35 -9.00
CA PRO A 368 7.16 -6.48 -9.65
C PRO A 368 7.60 -7.54 -8.64
N GLN A 369 7.15 -8.78 -8.83
CA GLN A 369 7.48 -9.90 -7.94
C GLN A 369 8.75 -10.60 -8.44
N ILE A 370 9.87 -9.89 -8.38
CA ILE A 370 11.22 -10.35 -8.80
C ILE A 370 12.22 -10.13 -7.66
N PRO A 371 13.26 -10.95 -7.54
CA PRO A 371 14.29 -10.79 -6.50
C PRO A 371 14.99 -9.43 -6.52
N GLU A 372 15.20 -8.87 -7.70
CA GLU A 372 15.90 -7.59 -7.94
C GLU A 372 15.00 -6.37 -7.72
N TYR A 373 13.80 -6.54 -7.14
CA TYR A 373 12.86 -5.41 -7.03
C TYR A 373 13.42 -4.25 -6.19
N VAL A 374 14.17 -4.53 -5.14
CA VAL A 374 14.72 -3.47 -4.27
C VAL A 374 15.66 -2.56 -5.07
N GLU A 375 16.57 -3.13 -5.84
CA GLU A 375 17.51 -2.36 -6.68
C GLU A 375 16.79 -1.65 -7.84
N LEU A 376 15.77 -2.27 -8.42
CA LEU A 376 14.92 -1.64 -9.43
C LEU A 376 14.18 -0.43 -8.85
N ASN A 377 13.68 -0.58 -7.63
CA ASN A 377 12.98 0.49 -6.90
C ASN A 377 13.89 1.68 -6.59
N GLU A 378 15.17 1.45 -6.27
CA GLU A 378 16.17 2.51 -6.10
C GLU A 378 16.38 3.29 -7.41
N ILE A 379 16.43 2.61 -8.55
CA ILE A 379 16.52 3.24 -9.86
C ILE A 379 15.30 4.12 -10.14
N LEU A 380 14.10 3.64 -9.82
CA LEU A 380 12.86 4.40 -9.99
C LEU A 380 12.81 5.60 -9.03
N ASN A 381 13.26 5.42 -7.79
CA ASN A 381 13.33 6.50 -6.81
C ASN A 381 14.21 7.65 -7.28
N GLU A 382 15.46 7.37 -7.70
CA GLU A 382 16.37 8.37 -8.24
C GLU A 382 15.81 9.06 -9.49
N MET A 383 15.08 8.32 -10.34
CA MET A 383 14.40 8.87 -11.51
C MET A 383 13.36 9.92 -11.09
N VAL A 384 12.44 9.54 -10.18
CA VAL A 384 11.39 10.43 -9.69
C VAL A 384 11.99 11.62 -8.96
N GLU A 385 12.94 11.40 -8.04
CA GLU A 385 13.64 12.45 -7.30
C GLU A 385 14.26 13.50 -8.26
N SER A 386 14.96 13.02 -9.29
CA SER A 386 15.65 13.92 -10.23
C SER A 386 14.72 14.86 -10.99
N VAL A 387 13.44 14.48 -11.16
CA VAL A 387 12.42 15.25 -11.89
C VAL A 387 11.52 16.01 -10.94
N VAL A 388 10.93 15.32 -9.96
CA VAL A 388 9.86 15.89 -9.10
C VAL A 388 10.44 16.72 -7.97
N VAL A 389 11.50 16.25 -7.32
CA VAL A 389 12.09 16.92 -6.15
C VAL A 389 13.17 17.88 -6.56
N ASP A 390 14.21 17.38 -7.18
CA ASP A 390 15.42 18.13 -7.55
C ASP A 390 15.23 19.07 -8.75
N ARG A 391 14.33 18.70 -9.68
CA ARG A 391 14.10 19.42 -10.95
C ARG A 391 15.36 19.57 -11.80
N LYS A 392 16.23 18.55 -11.75
CA LYS A 392 17.53 18.55 -12.42
C LYS A 392 17.48 17.96 -13.81
N LYS A 393 16.51 17.07 -14.10
CA LYS A 393 16.36 16.39 -15.38
C LYS A 393 14.99 16.64 -15.99
N ALA A 394 14.93 16.64 -17.32
CA ALA A 394 13.65 16.55 -18.02
C ALA A 394 13.08 15.12 -17.86
N PRO A 395 11.75 14.95 -17.77
CA PRO A 395 11.12 13.63 -17.59
C PRO A 395 11.59 12.58 -18.60
N ALA A 396 11.69 12.92 -19.88
CA ALA A 396 12.13 11.99 -20.93
C ALA A 396 13.59 11.53 -20.74
N ASP A 397 14.49 12.43 -20.33
CA ASP A 397 15.89 12.08 -20.08
C ASP A 397 16.04 11.19 -18.85
N ALA A 398 15.25 11.46 -17.79
CA ALA A 398 15.24 10.67 -16.56
C ALA A 398 14.72 9.24 -16.80
N LEU A 399 13.61 9.10 -17.56
CA LEU A 399 13.05 7.80 -17.94
C LEU A 399 14.07 6.97 -18.75
N SER A 400 14.67 7.57 -19.76
CA SER A 400 15.63 6.86 -20.62
C SER A 400 16.89 6.42 -19.86
N ASP A 401 17.39 7.26 -18.93
CA ASP A 401 18.53 6.89 -18.08
C ASP A 401 18.16 5.75 -17.12
N ALA A 402 16.96 5.80 -16.53
CA ALA A 402 16.48 4.77 -15.62
C ALA A 402 16.20 3.43 -16.33
N ASP A 403 15.56 3.46 -17.52
CA ASP A 403 15.33 2.26 -18.34
C ASP A 403 16.64 1.55 -18.70
N ARG A 404 17.65 2.32 -19.11
CA ARG A 404 18.96 1.74 -19.40
C ARG A 404 19.57 1.04 -18.18
N ARG A 405 19.51 1.66 -17.01
CA ARG A 405 20.02 1.07 -15.74
C ARG A 405 19.22 -0.16 -15.32
N ALA A 406 17.90 -0.10 -15.46
CA ALA A 406 17.03 -1.22 -15.15
C ALA A 406 17.30 -2.43 -16.08
N ARG A 407 17.58 -2.20 -17.37
CA ARG A 407 18.00 -3.28 -18.30
C ARG A 407 19.35 -3.87 -17.91
N GLU A 408 20.32 -3.05 -17.51
CA GLU A 408 21.64 -3.50 -17.04
C GLU A 408 21.53 -4.32 -15.73
N LEU A 409 20.54 -4.04 -14.88
CA LEU A 409 20.26 -4.78 -13.65
C LEU A 409 19.63 -6.17 -13.92
N LEU A 410 18.70 -6.22 -14.89
CA LEU A 410 17.87 -7.41 -15.15
C LEU A 410 18.43 -8.34 -16.26
N GLU A 411 19.61 -8.01 -16.86
CA GLU A 411 20.35 -8.87 -17.80
C GLU A 411 21.20 -9.94 -17.08
#